data_85b1ae10f8497fc29b329a1b9a1f1bc0
#
_entry.id   85b1ae10f8497fc29b329a1b9a1f1bc0
#
_cell.length_a   1.000
_cell.length_b   1.000
_cell.length_c   1.000
_cell.angle_alpha   90.00
_cell.angle_beta   90.00
_cell.angle_gamma   90.00
#
_symmetry.space_group_name_H-M   'P 1'
#
loop_
_entity.id
_entity.type
_entity.pdbx_description
1 polymer ?
#
loop_
_entity_poly.entity_id
_entity_poly.type
_entity_poly.pdbx_seq_one_letter_code
_entity_poly.pdbx_strand_id
1 'polypeptide(L)'
;MIRLGLCCQFLDSPIQFRTATHRYVATLGPEARRAYLADIAGHNAGALAAAVERCHELGIGAFRMTSQILSLATHPASGYNLEQLDPSGGISGAYEWAGALARAYEVRLSLHPDQFVVLNSERDPVVKSAVQELELQAEVAELVGADVIVLHGGGAAGGIPSAIERLERGLSLLSPRARRRIALENDDRCFTPRSLEPLCSRAGVPLVYDAHHHRCLPDGLSVSEASEVAFATWGDREPYAHISSPRDGWQGSNPRAHADYIDPADFPTLWLDRTLTVDVEAKAKERAVLALKEALEAHSKRLNHRGHRGLLSAPGLTKSR
;
A
#
# COMPACT_ATOMS: atom_id res chain seq x y z
N MET A 1 6.95 16.33 -3.96
CA MET A 1 6.35 15.68 -5.17
C MET A 1 5.44 14.55 -4.74
N ILE A 2 4.21 14.48 -5.24
CA ILE A 2 3.26 13.39 -4.93
C ILE A 2 3.38 12.30 -5.99
N ARG A 3 3.55 11.05 -5.54
CA ARG A 3 3.41 9.83 -6.35
C ARG A 3 2.02 9.26 -6.11
N LEU A 4 1.14 9.28 -7.09
CA LEU A 4 -0.12 8.55 -7.00
C LEU A 4 0.11 7.09 -7.38
N GLY A 5 -0.43 6.18 -6.58
CA GLY A 5 -0.29 4.74 -6.72
C GLY A 5 -1.57 4.05 -7.14
N LEU A 6 -1.40 2.97 -7.92
CA LEU A 6 -2.48 2.07 -8.36
C LEU A 6 -2.47 0.78 -7.53
N CYS A 7 -3.66 0.32 -7.12
CA CYS A 7 -3.82 -0.87 -6.29
C CYS A 7 -4.17 -2.11 -7.11
N CYS A 8 -3.19 -3.01 -7.26
CA CYS A 8 -3.27 -4.42 -7.63
C CYS A 8 -3.76 -4.77 -9.03
N GLN A 9 -4.58 -3.96 -9.70
CA GLN A 9 -5.27 -4.33 -10.93
C GLN A 9 -5.49 -3.14 -11.84
N PHE A 10 -5.58 -3.43 -13.14
CA PHE A 10 -6.02 -2.50 -14.17
C PHE A 10 -7.41 -2.89 -14.68
N LEU A 11 -8.19 -1.92 -15.16
CA LEU A 11 -9.46 -2.12 -15.86
C LEU A 11 -9.28 -2.10 -17.37
N ASP A 12 -8.43 -1.19 -17.88
CA ASP A 12 -8.28 -0.94 -19.32
C ASP A 12 -7.07 -1.64 -19.94
N SER A 13 -6.38 -2.48 -19.18
CA SER A 13 -5.24 -3.24 -19.67
C SER A 13 -5.45 -4.74 -19.45
N PRO A 14 -5.00 -5.61 -20.37
CA PRO A 14 -5.16 -7.06 -20.25
C PRO A 14 -4.18 -7.69 -19.25
N ILE A 15 -3.60 -6.89 -18.36
CA ILE A 15 -2.65 -7.35 -17.35
C ILE A 15 -3.41 -8.03 -16.21
N GLN A 16 -3.17 -9.33 -16.05
CA GLN A 16 -3.84 -10.14 -15.04
C GLN A 16 -2.84 -10.97 -14.27
N PHE A 17 -2.98 -10.95 -12.94
CA PHE A 17 -2.25 -11.86 -12.04
C PHE A 17 -3.06 -13.14 -11.86
N ARG A 18 -2.40 -14.28 -12.06
CA ARG A 18 -3.02 -15.60 -11.93
C ARG A 18 -2.89 -16.11 -10.50
N THR A 19 -3.90 -16.86 -10.07
CA THR A 19 -3.93 -17.56 -8.78
C THR A 19 -4.31 -19.02 -8.95
N ALA A 20 -3.95 -19.85 -7.96
CA ALA A 20 -4.35 -21.24 -7.87
C ALA A 20 -5.19 -21.48 -6.62
N THR A 21 -6.04 -22.48 -6.64
CA THR A 21 -6.72 -22.97 -5.45
C THR A 21 -6.09 -24.28 -4.96
N HIS A 22 -6.00 -24.44 -3.63
CA HIS A 22 -5.52 -25.70 -3.05
C HIS A 22 -6.34 -26.91 -3.57
N ARG A 23 -7.66 -26.75 -3.69
CA ARG A 23 -8.55 -27.81 -4.20
C ARG A 23 -8.10 -28.34 -5.57
N TYR A 24 -7.70 -27.46 -6.47
CA TYR A 24 -7.24 -27.89 -7.79
C TYR A 24 -5.84 -28.52 -7.74
N VAL A 25 -4.87 -27.86 -7.10
CA VAL A 25 -3.49 -28.39 -7.09
C VAL A 25 -3.38 -29.69 -6.30
N ALA A 26 -4.29 -29.96 -5.36
CA ALA A 26 -4.36 -31.22 -4.63
C ALA A 26 -4.76 -32.41 -5.53
N THR A 27 -5.38 -32.18 -6.69
CA THR A 27 -5.70 -33.24 -7.67
C THR A 27 -4.52 -33.61 -8.57
N LEU A 28 -3.46 -32.78 -8.57
CA LEU A 28 -2.28 -32.98 -9.40
C LEU A 28 -1.23 -33.84 -8.69
N GLY A 29 -0.55 -34.68 -9.46
CA GLY A 29 0.68 -35.34 -9.00
C GLY A 29 1.79 -34.32 -8.66
N PRO A 30 2.81 -34.70 -7.87
CA PRO A 30 3.82 -33.76 -7.38
C PRO A 30 4.53 -32.94 -8.47
N GLU A 31 4.90 -33.59 -9.57
CA GLU A 31 5.59 -32.94 -10.69
C GLU A 31 4.67 -31.96 -11.44
N ALA A 32 3.45 -32.40 -11.78
CA ALA A 32 2.45 -31.56 -12.45
C ALA A 32 2.06 -30.37 -11.58
N ARG A 33 1.95 -30.55 -10.25
CA ARG A 33 1.70 -29.47 -9.29
C ARG A 33 2.81 -28.42 -9.32
N ARG A 34 4.08 -28.88 -9.24
CA ARG A 34 5.25 -27.99 -9.30
C ARG A 34 5.27 -27.21 -10.61
N ALA A 35 5.11 -27.88 -11.75
CA ALA A 35 5.09 -27.22 -13.06
C ALA A 35 3.96 -26.19 -13.18
N TYR A 36 2.76 -26.50 -12.69
CA TYR A 36 1.62 -25.60 -12.72
C TYR A 36 1.83 -24.35 -11.84
N LEU A 37 2.39 -24.52 -10.64
CA LEU A 37 2.67 -23.39 -9.74
C LEU A 37 3.85 -22.54 -10.26
N ALA A 38 4.85 -23.17 -10.87
CA ALA A 38 5.96 -22.48 -11.53
C ALA A 38 5.46 -21.63 -12.73
N ASP A 39 4.55 -22.17 -13.55
CA ASP A 39 3.94 -21.43 -14.66
C ASP A 39 3.16 -20.20 -14.16
N ILE A 40 2.41 -20.33 -13.07
CA ILE A 40 1.71 -19.18 -12.45
C ILE A 40 2.70 -18.13 -11.92
N ALA A 41 3.74 -18.57 -11.20
CA ALA A 41 4.72 -17.65 -10.62
C ALA A 41 5.50 -16.89 -11.71
N GLY A 42 5.91 -17.59 -12.78
CA GLY A 42 6.56 -16.98 -13.93
C GLY A 42 5.66 -16.02 -14.71
N HIS A 43 4.38 -16.41 -14.92
CA HIS A 43 3.39 -15.53 -15.51
C HIS A 43 3.21 -14.24 -14.68
N ASN A 44 3.12 -14.35 -13.35
CA ASN A 44 2.93 -13.21 -12.47
C ASN A 44 4.16 -12.28 -12.44
N ALA A 45 5.36 -12.81 -12.59
CA ALA A 45 6.56 -11.98 -12.75
C ALA A 45 6.50 -11.16 -14.06
N GLY A 46 6.09 -11.78 -15.18
CA GLY A 46 5.86 -11.08 -16.44
C GLY A 46 4.72 -10.06 -16.36
N ALA A 47 3.62 -10.39 -15.66
CA ALA A 47 2.53 -9.47 -15.44
C ALA A 47 2.94 -8.26 -14.58
N LEU A 48 3.84 -8.45 -13.61
CA LEU A 48 4.40 -7.34 -12.82
C LEU A 48 5.25 -6.40 -13.69
N ALA A 49 6.11 -6.93 -14.55
CA ALA A 49 6.88 -6.12 -15.48
C ALA A 49 5.95 -5.29 -16.39
N ALA A 50 4.93 -5.91 -16.97
CA ALA A 50 3.93 -5.21 -17.78
C ALA A 50 3.13 -4.16 -16.98
N ALA A 51 2.82 -4.43 -15.71
CA ALA A 51 2.16 -3.49 -14.83
C ALA A 51 3.02 -2.25 -14.56
N VAL A 52 4.32 -2.44 -14.35
CA VAL A 52 5.28 -1.34 -14.16
C VAL A 52 5.39 -0.49 -15.43
N GLU A 53 5.54 -1.11 -16.60
CA GLU A 53 5.56 -0.41 -17.88
C GLU A 53 4.29 0.41 -18.10
N ARG A 54 3.14 -0.20 -17.81
CA ARG A 54 1.84 0.48 -17.97
C ARG A 54 1.67 1.63 -16.97
N CYS A 55 2.12 1.50 -15.74
CA CYS A 55 2.16 2.61 -14.79
C CYS A 55 3.01 3.78 -15.32
N HIS A 56 4.20 3.47 -15.82
CA HIS A 56 5.08 4.48 -16.41
C HIS A 56 4.42 5.22 -17.60
N GLU A 57 3.83 4.48 -18.56
CA GLU A 57 3.09 5.06 -19.69
C GLU A 57 1.96 6.02 -19.28
N LEU A 58 1.24 5.67 -18.20
CA LEU A 58 0.15 6.46 -17.64
C LEU A 58 0.63 7.59 -16.72
N GLY A 59 1.93 7.63 -16.39
CA GLY A 59 2.48 8.57 -15.42
C GLY A 59 1.96 8.33 -14.00
N ILE A 60 1.71 7.06 -13.66
CA ILE A 60 1.39 6.56 -12.31
C ILE A 60 2.70 6.22 -11.61
N GLY A 61 2.97 6.85 -10.46
CA GLY A 61 4.29 6.80 -9.81
C GLY A 61 4.47 5.66 -8.80
N ALA A 62 3.43 4.86 -8.51
CA ALA A 62 3.53 3.71 -7.62
C ALA A 62 2.56 2.59 -8.01
N PHE A 63 2.92 1.35 -7.68
CA PHE A 63 2.06 0.19 -7.89
C PHE A 63 2.09 -0.74 -6.68
N ARG A 64 0.93 -0.93 -6.05
CA ARG A 64 0.74 -1.92 -4.99
C ARG A 64 0.48 -3.29 -5.62
N MET A 65 1.41 -4.22 -5.41
CA MET A 65 1.30 -5.58 -5.93
C MET A 65 0.20 -6.37 -5.20
N THR A 66 -0.34 -7.37 -5.89
CA THR A 66 -1.25 -8.33 -5.23
C THR A 66 -0.51 -9.15 -4.17
N SER A 67 -1.13 -9.35 -3.01
CA SER A 67 -0.59 -10.23 -1.95
C SER A 67 -0.45 -11.69 -2.40
N GLN A 68 -1.21 -12.10 -3.43
CA GLN A 68 -1.18 -13.47 -3.97
C GLN A 68 -0.24 -13.64 -5.17
N ILE A 69 0.79 -12.80 -5.28
CA ILE A 69 1.73 -12.82 -6.39
C ILE A 69 2.46 -14.17 -6.53
N LEU A 70 2.74 -14.84 -5.40
CA LEU A 70 3.16 -16.24 -5.31
C LEU A 70 2.02 -17.07 -4.71
N SER A 71 1.07 -17.44 -5.55
CA SER A 71 -0.17 -18.11 -5.14
C SER A 71 0.10 -19.42 -4.39
N LEU A 72 -0.52 -19.58 -3.21
CA LEU A 72 -0.40 -20.77 -2.33
C LEU A 72 1.00 -21.00 -1.71
N ALA A 73 1.98 -20.14 -1.87
CA ALA A 73 3.34 -20.40 -1.39
C ALA A 73 3.40 -20.69 0.13
N THR A 74 2.58 -20.02 0.93
CA THR A 74 2.47 -20.25 2.40
C THR A 74 1.41 -21.27 2.80
N HIS A 75 0.72 -21.90 1.82
CA HIS A 75 -0.38 -22.82 2.14
C HIS A 75 0.15 -24.10 2.82
N PRO A 76 -0.40 -24.55 3.97
CA PRO A 76 0.17 -25.66 4.76
C PRO A 76 0.38 -26.96 4.01
N ALA A 77 -0.49 -27.28 3.03
CA ALA A 77 -0.43 -28.55 2.29
C ALA A 77 0.05 -28.41 0.84
N SER A 78 0.15 -27.20 0.30
CA SER A 78 0.53 -26.95 -1.10
C SER A 78 1.62 -25.89 -1.22
N GLY A 79 2.16 -25.42 -0.09
CA GLY A 79 3.20 -24.42 -0.04
C GLY A 79 4.50 -24.87 -0.71
N TYR A 80 5.29 -23.86 -1.08
CA TYR A 80 6.59 -24.02 -1.74
C TYR A 80 7.46 -22.80 -1.46
N ASN A 81 8.74 -22.92 -1.69
CA ASN A 81 9.63 -21.77 -1.86
C ASN A 81 10.10 -21.66 -3.32
N LEU A 82 10.57 -20.49 -3.73
CA LEU A 82 10.96 -20.22 -5.13
C LEU A 82 12.13 -21.13 -5.57
N GLU A 83 13.10 -21.38 -4.72
CA GLU A 83 14.25 -22.24 -5.04
C GLU A 83 13.82 -23.68 -5.36
N GLN A 84 12.87 -24.25 -4.58
CA GLN A 84 12.30 -25.57 -4.85
C GLN A 84 11.40 -25.60 -6.07
N LEU A 85 10.68 -24.48 -6.32
CA LEU A 85 9.77 -24.36 -7.45
C LEU A 85 10.53 -24.25 -8.77
N ASP A 86 11.59 -23.44 -8.79
CA ASP A 86 12.45 -23.19 -9.94
C ASP A 86 13.93 -23.17 -9.54
N PRO A 87 14.58 -24.34 -9.47
CA PRO A 87 16.00 -24.42 -9.15
C PRO A 87 16.92 -23.72 -10.15
N SER A 88 16.42 -23.40 -11.35
CA SER A 88 17.18 -22.64 -12.36
C SER A 88 17.29 -21.15 -12.05
N GLY A 89 16.44 -20.63 -11.17
CA GLY A 89 16.37 -19.21 -10.81
C GLY A 89 15.72 -18.31 -11.86
N GLY A 90 15.14 -18.87 -12.93
CA GLY A 90 14.51 -18.09 -14.00
C GLY A 90 13.32 -17.24 -13.52
N ILE A 91 12.51 -17.79 -12.58
CA ILE A 91 11.37 -17.06 -11.99
C ILE A 91 11.88 -15.91 -11.11
N SER A 92 12.87 -16.17 -10.24
CA SER A 92 13.47 -15.12 -9.41
C SER A 92 14.09 -14.02 -10.26
N GLY A 93 14.83 -14.38 -11.32
CA GLY A 93 15.39 -13.43 -12.28
C GLY A 93 14.32 -12.59 -13.00
N ALA A 94 13.14 -13.17 -13.29
CA ALA A 94 12.03 -12.43 -13.88
C ALA A 94 11.43 -11.38 -12.89
N TYR A 95 11.35 -11.69 -11.60
CA TYR A 95 10.98 -10.72 -10.57
C TYR A 95 12.04 -9.63 -10.40
N GLU A 96 13.32 -9.99 -10.37
CA GLU A 96 14.43 -9.02 -10.31
C GLU A 96 14.41 -8.07 -11.50
N TRP A 97 14.09 -8.58 -12.69
CA TRP A 97 13.92 -7.77 -13.90
C TRP A 97 12.75 -6.79 -13.75
N ALA A 98 11.57 -7.23 -13.29
CA ALA A 98 10.44 -6.35 -13.03
C ALA A 98 10.81 -5.25 -12.02
N GLY A 99 11.57 -5.58 -10.98
CA GLY A 99 12.10 -4.62 -10.02
C GLY A 99 13.11 -3.64 -10.63
N ALA A 100 13.95 -4.09 -11.57
CA ALA A 100 14.87 -3.22 -12.30
C ALA A 100 14.12 -2.22 -13.20
N LEU A 101 13.06 -2.67 -13.87
CA LEU A 101 12.16 -1.78 -14.62
C LEU A 101 11.48 -0.74 -13.72
N ALA A 102 10.98 -1.19 -12.55
CA ALA A 102 10.34 -0.30 -11.60
C ALA A 102 11.28 0.84 -11.13
N ARG A 103 12.54 0.50 -10.87
CA ARG A 103 13.57 1.51 -10.54
C ARG A 103 13.87 2.42 -11.72
N ALA A 104 14.02 1.88 -12.94
CA ALA A 104 14.32 2.66 -14.14
C ALA A 104 13.20 3.64 -14.50
N TYR A 105 11.96 3.27 -14.25
CA TYR A 105 10.76 4.06 -14.52
C TYR A 105 10.27 4.87 -13.32
N GLU A 106 10.99 4.82 -12.19
CA GLU A 106 10.65 5.50 -10.94
C GLU A 106 9.25 5.15 -10.42
N VAL A 107 8.79 3.92 -10.68
CA VAL A 107 7.54 3.35 -10.13
C VAL A 107 7.86 2.66 -8.81
N ARG A 108 7.40 3.23 -7.70
CA ARG A 108 7.58 2.63 -6.37
C ARG A 108 6.68 1.41 -6.21
N LEU A 109 7.26 0.27 -5.82
CA LEU A 109 6.52 -0.95 -5.56
C LEU A 109 6.25 -1.11 -4.07
N SER A 110 5.05 -1.61 -3.74
CA SER A 110 4.65 -1.97 -2.38
C SER A 110 3.84 -3.26 -2.36
N LEU A 111 3.65 -3.79 -1.16
CA LEU A 111 2.79 -4.94 -0.87
C LEU A 111 1.80 -4.56 0.23
N HIS A 112 0.64 -5.21 0.20
CA HIS A 112 -0.36 -5.12 1.25
C HIS A 112 -0.95 -6.50 1.48
N PRO A 113 -0.58 -7.20 2.57
CA PRO A 113 -1.13 -8.49 2.92
C PRO A 113 -2.65 -8.46 3.06
N ASP A 114 -3.27 -9.61 2.87
CA ASP A 114 -4.70 -9.78 3.13
C ASP A 114 -5.02 -9.49 4.60
N GLN A 115 -6.23 -8.98 4.87
CA GLN A 115 -6.71 -8.65 6.22
C GLN A 115 -6.68 -9.82 7.22
N PHE A 116 -6.49 -11.05 6.75
CA PHE A 116 -6.34 -12.23 7.61
C PHE A 116 -4.90 -12.44 8.11
N VAL A 117 -3.94 -11.67 7.61
CA VAL A 117 -2.55 -11.66 8.11
C VAL A 117 -2.49 -10.79 9.35
N VAL A 118 -2.58 -11.43 10.53
CA VAL A 118 -2.79 -10.77 11.81
C VAL A 118 -1.71 -11.15 12.81
N LEU A 119 -0.83 -10.21 13.16
CA LEU A 119 0.25 -10.42 14.13
C LEU A 119 -0.20 -10.31 15.60
N ASN A 120 -1.35 -9.71 15.87
CA ASN A 120 -1.85 -9.48 17.23
C ASN A 120 -2.94 -10.48 17.67
N SER A 121 -3.08 -11.58 16.95
CA SER A 121 -4.04 -12.61 17.32
C SER A 121 -3.72 -13.22 18.69
N GLU A 122 -4.77 -13.58 19.46
CA GLU A 122 -4.65 -14.38 20.69
C GLU A 122 -4.31 -15.86 20.40
N ARG A 123 -4.35 -16.27 19.14
CA ARG A 123 -4.13 -17.65 18.69
C ARG A 123 -2.75 -17.78 18.05
N ASP A 124 -1.82 -18.46 18.72
CA ASP A 124 -0.46 -18.68 18.23
C ASP A 124 -0.38 -19.24 16.78
N PRO A 125 -1.24 -20.20 16.35
CA PRO A 125 -1.19 -20.68 14.97
C PRO A 125 -1.49 -19.59 13.95
N VAL A 126 -2.35 -18.62 14.26
CA VAL A 126 -2.67 -17.48 13.40
C VAL A 126 -1.46 -16.55 13.28
N VAL A 127 -0.81 -16.23 14.40
CA VAL A 127 0.41 -15.41 14.43
C VAL A 127 1.52 -16.09 13.65
N LYS A 128 1.71 -17.40 13.81
CA LYS A 128 2.71 -18.18 13.07
C LYS A 128 2.46 -18.12 11.55
N SER A 129 1.21 -18.29 11.12
CA SER A 129 0.86 -18.18 9.70
C SER A 129 1.07 -16.78 9.17
N ALA A 130 0.76 -15.74 9.97
CA ALA A 130 1.00 -14.36 9.60
C ALA A 130 2.49 -14.06 9.42
N VAL A 131 3.33 -14.55 10.34
CA VAL A 131 4.80 -14.42 10.22
C VAL A 131 5.30 -15.09 8.94
N GLN A 132 4.85 -16.31 8.63
CA GLN A 132 5.24 -17.02 7.40
C GLN A 132 4.86 -16.24 6.14
N GLU A 133 3.66 -15.66 6.12
CA GLU A 133 3.20 -14.84 4.99
C GLU A 133 4.04 -13.56 4.84
N LEU A 134 4.33 -12.87 5.93
CA LEU A 134 5.13 -11.64 5.91
C LEU A 134 6.59 -11.92 5.53
N GLU A 135 7.17 -13.05 5.92
CA GLU A 135 8.50 -13.47 5.48
C GLU A 135 8.53 -13.74 3.98
N LEU A 136 7.52 -14.43 3.43
CA LEU A 136 7.40 -14.64 1.99
C LEU A 136 7.27 -13.30 1.23
N GLN A 137 6.39 -12.40 1.71
CA GLN A 137 6.24 -11.10 1.08
C GLN A 137 7.52 -10.26 1.16
N ALA A 138 8.29 -10.39 2.24
CA ALA A 138 9.58 -9.73 2.35
C ALA A 138 10.64 -10.32 1.39
N GLU A 139 10.57 -11.62 1.08
CA GLU A 139 11.39 -12.25 0.06
C GLU A 139 11.05 -11.71 -1.33
N VAL A 140 9.78 -11.66 -1.69
CA VAL A 140 9.33 -11.04 -2.95
C VAL A 140 9.73 -9.57 -3.01
N ALA A 141 9.50 -8.82 -1.93
CA ALA A 141 9.87 -7.41 -1.85
C ALA A 141 11.36 -7.18 -2.06
N GLU A 142 12.22 -8.09 -1.60
CA GLU A 142 13.66 -8.04 -1.83
C GLU A 142 14.03 -8.23 -3.30
N LEU A 143 13.43 -9.23 -3.97
CA LEU A 143 13.64 -9.48 -5.40
C LEU A 143 13.24 -8.27 -6.26
N VAL A 144 12.09 -7.68 -6.01
CA VAL A 144 11.57 -6.57 -6.83
C VAL A 144 12.03 -5.19 -6.36
N GLY A 145 12.69 -5.09 -5.20
CA GLY A 145 13.12 -3.82 -4.62
C GLY A 145 11.97 -3.01 -3.99
N ALA A 146 10.88 -3.64 -3.57
CA ALA A 146 9.82 -3.00 -2.81
C ALA A 146 10.30 -2.69 -1.38
N ASP A 147 10.02 -1.48 -0.90
CA ASP A 147 10.49 -1.00 0.40
C ASP A 147 9.41 -0.97 1.48
N VAL A 148 8.15 -1.22 1.12
CA VAL A 148 6.99 -1.13 2.03
C VAL A 148 6.10 -2.37 1.90
N ILE A 149 5.77 -2.97 3.04
CA ILE A 149 4.70 -3.95 3.23
C ILE A 149 3.75 -3.33 4.24
N VAL A 150 2.59 -2.88 3.77
CA VAL A 150 1.57 -2.24 4.62
C VAL A 150 0.78 -3.29 5.38
N LEU A 151 0.63 -3.15 6.68
CA LEU A 151 -0.05 -4.11 7.53
C LEU A 151 -1.05 -3.42 8.46
N HIS A 152 -2.29 -3.89 8.48
CA HIS A 152 -3.26 -3.48 9.49
C HIS A 152 -2.90 -3.99 10.88
N GLY A 153 -3.28 -3.24 11.92
CA GLY A 153 -3.04 -3.62 13.31
C GLY A 153 -3.77 -4.89 13.77
N GLY A 154 -4.74 -5.38 12.98
CA GLY A 154 -5.54 -6.57 13.28
C GLY A 154 -6.73 -6.27 14.20
N GLY A 155 -7.11 -7.23 15.05
CA GLY A 155 -8.26 -7.09 15.94
C GLY A 155 -7.92 -6.49 17.31
N ALA A 156 -8.95 -5.97 18.00
CA ALA A 156 -8.81 -5.35 19.34
C ALA A 156 -9.30 -6.26 20.49
N ALA A 157 -9.16 -7.57 20.36
CA ALA A 157 -9.53 -8.51 21.45
C ALA A 157 -8.80 -8.15 22.76
N GLY A 158 -9.51 -8.14 23.87
CA GLY A 158 -8.97 -7.73 25.17
C GLY A 158 -8.73 -6.23 25.32
N GLY A 159 -9.18 -5.40 24.35
CA GLY A 159 -9.00 -3.96 24.33
C GLY A 159 -7.74 -3.51 23.60
N ILE A 160 -7.71 -2.24 23.19
CA ILE A 160 -6.63 -1.65 22.41
C ILE A 160 -5.24 -1.80 23.07
N PRO A 161 -5.04 -1.51 24.37
CA PRO A 161 -3.73 -1.68 25.01
C PRO A 161 -3.18 -3.11 24.89
N SER A 162 -3.99 -4.11 25.22
CA SER A 162 -3.60 -5.52 25.14
C SER A 162 -3.33 -5.96 23.69
N ALA A 163 -4.12 -5.47 22.73
CA ALA A 163 -3.93 -5.76 21.32
C ALA A 163 -2.63 -5.13 20.77
N ILE A 164 -2.27 -3.93 21.21
CA ILE A 164 -0.99 -3.27 20.88
C ILE A 164 0.19 -4.04 21.45
N GLU A 165 0.14 -4.53 22.68
CA GLU A 165 1.19 -5.37 23.27
C GLU A 165 1.39 -6.66 22.46
N ARG A 166 0.29 -7.30 22.02
CA ARG A 166 0.37 -8.49 21.16
C ARG A 166 0.96 -8.14 19.79
N LEU A 167 0.58 -7.01 19.20
CA LEU A 167 1.15 -6.54 17.92
C LEU A 167 2.66 -6.31 18.04
N GLU A 168 3.11 -5.67 19.12
CA GLU A 168 4.54 -5.42 19.38
C GLU A 168 5.33 -6.74 19.50
N ARG A 169 4.77 -7.72 20.24
CA ARG A 169 5.33 -9.08 20.29
C ARG A 169 5.36 -9.76 18.92
N GLY A 170 4.25 -9.66 18.16
CA GLY A 170 4.18 -10.22 16.81
C GLY A 170 5.23 -9.62 15.86
N LEU A 171 5.42 -8.31 15.91
CA LEU A 171 6.48 -7.63 15.15
C LEU A 171 7.89 -8.10 15.53
N SER A 172 8.13 -8.46 16.79
CA SER A 172 9.42 -8.98 17.24
C SER A 172 9.76 -10.37 16.72
N LEU A 173 8.77 -11.12 16.21
CA LEU A 173 8.97 -12.44 15.61
C LEU A 173 9.46 -12.37 14.15
N LEU A 174 9.37 -11.21 13.51
CA LEU A 174 9.79 -11.02 12.13
C LEU A 174 11.30 -10.94 12.01
N SER A 175 11.82 -11.50 10.91
CA SER A 175 13.22 -11.33 10.56
C SER A 175 13.58 -9.86 10.32
N PRO A 176 14.86 -9.48 10.39
CA PRO A 176 15.29 -8.13 10.01
C PRO A 176 14.89 -7.76 8.58
N ARG A 177 14.84 -8.72 7.65
CA ARG A 177 14.40 -8.55 6.27
C ARG A 177 12.94 -8.11 6.17
N ALA A 178 12.05 -8.79 6.88
CA ALA A 178 10.63 -8.45 6.92
C ALA A 178 10.41 -7.16 7.71
N ARG A 179 10.97 -7.06 8.93
CA ARG A 179 10.75 -5.95 9.85
C ARG A 179 11.09 -4.58 9.26
N ARG A 180 12.18 -4.44 8.49
CA ARG A 180 12.58 -3.16 7.87
C ARG A 180 11.61 -2.67 6.79
N ARG A 181 10.72 -3.54 6.29
CA ARG A 181 9.74 -3.24 5.25
C ARG A 181 8.33 -3.04 5.78
N ILE A 182 8.03 -3.55 6.98
CA ILE A 182 6.69 -3.37 7.57
C ILE A 182 6.43 -1.90 7.84
N ALA A 183 5.23 -1.46 7.50
CA ALA A 183 4.61 -0.23 7.95
C ALA A 183 3.19 -0.55 8.43
N LEU A 184 2.79 -0.01 9.58
CA LEU A 184 1.44 -0.22 10.12
C LEU A 184 0.49 0.80 9.55
N GLU A 185 -0.76 0.41 9.32
CA GLU A 185 -1.81 1.29 8.81
C GLU A 185 -2.93 1.43 9.85
N ASN A 186 -3.44 2.65 10.01
CA ASN A 186 -4.67 2.88 10.76
C ASN A 186 -5.88 2.34 9.99
N ASP A 187 -6.82 1.76 10.73
CA ASP A 187 -8.02 1.17 10.15
C ASP A 187 -9.31 1.91 10.53
N ASP A 188 -10.42 1.49 9.94
CA ASP A 188 -11.74 2.08 10.11
C ASP A 188 -12.56 1.48 11.29
N ARG A 189 -11.94 0.62 12.14
CA ARG A 189 -12.64 -0.18 13.16
C ARG A 189 -12.00 -0.17 14.54
N CYS A 190 -10.67 -0.30 14.61
CA CYS A 190 -9.95 -0.57 15.84
C CYS A 190 -8.81 0.42 16.10
N PHE A 191 -7.92 0.58 15.12
CA PHE A 191 -6.65 1.26 15.33
C PHE A 191 -6.60 2.60 14.60
N THR A 192 -6.62 3.67 15.38
CA THR A 192 -6.50 5.04 14.90
C THR A 192 -5.03 5.47 14.81
N PRO A 193 -4.70 6.57 14.10
CA PRO A 193 -3.36 7.13 14.11
C PRO A 193 -2.82 7.38 15.52
N ARG A 194 -3.65 7.97 16.41
CA ARG A 194 -3.30 8.25 17.81
C ARG A 194 -2.96 6.97 18.59
N SER A 195 -3.64 5.86 18.30
CA SER A 195 -3.43 4.59 19.03
C SER A 195 -2.19 3.84 18.54
N LEU A 196 -1.84 3.94 17.25
CA LEU A 196 -0.70 3.22 16.65
C LEU A 196 0.63 3.97 16.77
N GLU A 197 0.62 5.30 16.72
CA GLU A 197 1.85 6.10 16.73
C GLU A 197 2.82 5.73 17.86
N PRO A 198 2.38 5.58 19.14
CA PRO A 198 3.31 5.24 20.21
C PRO A 198 4.01 3.90 20.02
N LEU A 199 3.33 2.92 19.41
CA LEU A 199 3.94 1.64 19.03
C LEU A 199 4.91 1.85 17.86
N CYS A 200 4.50 2.55 16.82
CA CYS A 200 5.32 2.81 15.63
C CYS A 200 6.64 3.47 16.02
N SER A 201 6.60 4.49 16.85
CA SER A 201 7.78 5.21 17.36
C SER A 201 8.70 4.31 18.19
N ARG A 202 8.16 3.50 19.13
CA ARG A 202 8.97 2.59 19.95
C ARG A 202 9.56 1.43 19.14
N ALA A 203 8.78 0.87 18.23
CA ALA A 203 9.18 -0.27 17.42
C ALA A 203 10.06 0.11 16.22
N GLY A 204 10.18 1.40 15.88
CA GLY A 204 10.85 1.86 14.66
C GLY A 204 10.17 1.37 13.39
N VAL A 205 8.83 1.27 13.40
CA VAL A 205 7.99 0.84 12.28
C VAL A 205 7.17 2.03 11.82
N PRO A 206 7.21 2.44 10.54
CA PRO A 206 6.45 3.58 10.06
C PRO A 206 4.94 3.39 10.15
N LEU A 207 4.21 4.49 10.24
CA LEU A 207 2.75 4.55 10.18
C LEU A 207 2.31 5.04 8.78
N VAL A 208 1.61 4.19 8.04
CA VAL A 208 0.88 4.56 6.83
C VAL A 208 -0.42 5.23 7.26
N TYR A 209 -0.64 6.45 6.79
CA TYR A 209 -1.85 7.17 7.11
C TYR A 209 -2.92 6.96 6.04
N ASP A 210 -3.99 6.26 6.41
CA ASP A 210 -5.21 6.23 5.61
C ASP A 210 -6.19 7.31 6.09
N ALA A 211 -6.39 8.32 5.22
CA ALA A 211 -7.24 9.46 5.51
C ALA A 211 -8.74 9.10 5.53
N HIS A 212 -9.14 8.10 4.75
CA HIS A 212 -10.53 7.62 4.72
C HIS A 212 -10.87 6.84 5.99
N HIS A 213 -10.02 5.90 6.37
CA HIS A 213 -10.18 5.13 7.61
C HIS A 213 -10.24 6.04 8.83
N HIS A 214 -9.34 7.03 8.92
CA HIS A 214 -9.35 7.98 10.03
C HIS A 214 -10.64 8.81 10.11
N ARG A 215 -11.21 9.21 8.97
CA ARG A 215 -12.51 9.88 8.94
C ARG A 215 -13.66 8.96 9.35
N CYS A 216 -13.55 7.66 9.08
CA CYS A 216 -14.53 6.65 9.53
C CYS A 216 -14.39 6.33 11.03
N LEU A 217 -13.19 6.43 11.60
CA LEU A 217 -12.87 6.18 13.02
C LEU A 217 -12.05 7.37 13.57
N PRO A 218 -12.68 8.52 13.86
CA PRO A 218 -11.99 9.70 14.34
C PRO A 218 -11.46 9.51 15.78
N ASP A 219 -10.31 10.09 16.09
CA ASP A 219 -9.62 9.98 17.38
C ASP A 219 -9.36 11.33 18.05
N GLY A 220 -9.96 12.38 17.52
CA GLY A 220 -9.81 13.77 17.99
C GLY A 220 -8.63 14.51 17.36
N LEU A 221 -7.81 13.87 16.52
CA LEU A 221 -6.88 14.56 15.64
C LEU A 221 -7.62 15.04 14.39
N SER A 222 -7.26 16.22 13.90
CA SER A 222 -7.61 16.62 12.54
C SER A 222 -6.84 15.79 11.52
N VAL A 223 -7.29 15.75 10.26
CA VAL A 223 -6.57 15.10 9.15
C VAL A 223 -5.14 15.63 9.03
N SER A 224 -4.94 16.93 9.26
CA SER A 224 -3.63 17.55 9.23
C SER A 224 -2.72 17.04 10.35
N GLU A 225 -3.20 17.06 11.59
CA GLU A 225 -2.44 16.57 12.75
C GLU A 225 -2.12 15.07 12.61
N ALA A 226 -3.08 14.26 12.21
CA ALA A 226 -2.87 12.82 12.00
C ALA A 226 -1.86 12.53 10.88
N SER A 227 -1.88 13.31 9.77
CA SER A 227 -0.88 13.22 8.71
C SER A 227 0.52 13.54 9.23
N GLU A 228 0.69 14.64 9.99
CA GLU A 228 1.99 15.02 10.54
C GLU A 228 2.53 13.97 11.51
N VAL A 229 1.66 13.47 12.39
CA VAL A 229 2.01 12.41 13.35
C VAL A 229 2.48 11.14 12.61
N ALA A 230 1.73 10.70 11.59
CA ALA A 230 2.10 9.52 10.82
C ALA A 230 3.39 9.72 10.02
N PHE A 231 3.52 10.84 9.32
CA PHE A 231 4.68 11.11 8.47
C PHE A 231 5.98 11.27 9.27
N ALA A 232 5.90 11.77 10.51
CA ALA A 232 7.05 11.84 11.39
C ALA A 232 7.69 10.48 11.71
N THR A 233 6.90 9.38 11.66
CA THR A 233 7.40 8.02 11.92
C THR A 233 8.28 7.46 10.79
N TRP A 234 8.31 8.10 9.61
CA TRP A 234 9.08 7.65 8.44
C TRP A 234 10.55 8.09 8.47
N GLY A 235 10.92 9.05 9.32
CA GLY A 235 12.27 9.63 9.34
C GLY A 235 12.63 10.22 7.97
N ASP A 236 13.75 9.77 7.38
CA ASP A 236 14.22 10.23 6.07
C ASP A 236 13.59 9.48 4.88
N ARG A 237 12.76 8.48 5.14
CA ARG A 237 12.06 7.73 4.07
C ARG A 237 10.89 8.53 3.53
N GLU A 238 10.60 8.38 2.21
CA GLU A 238 9.39 8.95 1.60
C GLU A 238 8.14 8.31 2.25
N PRO A 239 7.26 9.10 2.91
CA PRO A 239 6.06 8.59 3.55
C PRO A 239 5.10 7.91 2.58
N TYR A 240 4.26 7.03 3.13
CA TYR A 240 3.21 6.33 2.41
C TYR A 240 1.86 6.65 3.03
N ALA A 241 0.86 6.91 2.20
CA ALA A 241 -0.50 7.19 2.62
C ALA A 241 -1.51 6.49 1.71
N HIS A 242 -2.73 6.32 2.20
CA HIS A 242 -3.85 5.84 1.41
C HIS A 242 -4.95 6.90 1.33
N ILE A 243 -5.68 6.88 0.22
CA ILE A 243 -6.84 7.77 0.01
C ILE A 243 -8.00 7.02 -0.63
N SER A 244 -9.16 7.18 -0.07
CA SER A 244 -10.45 6.75 -0.59
C SER A 244 -11.48 7.83 -0.41
N SER A 245 -12.61 7.72 -1.14
CA SER A 245 -13.83 8.46 -0.86
C SER A 245 -14.99 7.49 -0.62
N PRO A 246 -15.97 7.85 0.22
CA PRO A 246 -17.12 6.99 0.48
C PRO A 246 -18.03 6.93 -0.74
N ARG A 247 -18.45 5.70 -1.10
CA ARG A 247 -19.32 5.46 -2.28
C ARG A 247 -20.60 6.29 -2.29
N ASP A 248 -21.24 6.39 -1.14
CA ASP A 248 -22.55 7.06 -1.00
C ASP A 248 -22.40 8.41 -0.25
N GLY A 249 -21.19 8.97 -0.23
CA GLY A 249 -20.85 10.20 0.51
C GLY A 249 -20.70 9.99 2.02
N TRP A 250 -20.14 10.98 2.71
CA TRP A 250 -19.87 10.92 4.16
C TRP A 250 -21.13 10.83 5.02
N GLN A 251 -22.29 11.24 4.50
CA GLN A 251 -23.60 11.14 5.17
C GLN A 251 -24.36 9.86 4.77
N GLY A 252 -23.78 9.01 3.93
CA GLY A 252 -24.36 7.75 3.52
C GLY A 252 -24.41 6.72 4.66
N SER A 253 -25.20 5.66 4.48
CA SER A 253 -25.39 4.61 5.49
C SER A 253 -24.12 3.78 5.75
N ASN A 254 -23.20 3.74 4.81
CA ASN A 254 -21.93 3.01 4.92
C ASN A 254 -20.76 3.83 4.36
N PRO A 255 -20.24 4.81 5.11
CA PRO A 255 -19.12 5.63 4.65
C PRO A 255 -17.81 4.85 4.45
N ARG A 256 -17.70 3.61 5.00
CA ARG A 256 -16.53 2.74 4.81
C ARG A 256 -16.44 2.12 3.42
N ALA A 257 -17.53 2.10 2.65
CA ALA A 257 -17.52 1.54 1.31
C ALA A 257 -16.86 2.50 0.31
N HIS A 258 -15.80 2.04 -0.35
CA HIS A 258 -15.04 2.84 -1.30
C HIS A 258 -15.83 3.14 -2.57
N ALA A 259 -15.73 4.37 -3.04
CA ALA A 259 -16.29 4.86 -4.30
C ALA A 259 -15.50 4.34 -5.51
N ASP A 260 -16.04 4.60 -6.69
CA ASP A 260 -15.34 4.32 -7.95
C ASP A 260 -14.22 5.34 -8.20
N TYR A 261 -14.38 6.58 -7.75
CA TYR A 261 -13.42 7.67 -7.89
C TYR A 261 -13.18 8.38 -6.56
N ILE A 262 -12.07 9.09 -6.47
CA ILE A 262 -11.80 9.98 -5.33
C ILE A 262 -12.46 11.34 -5.59
N ASP A 263 -13.23 11.82 -4.61
CA ASP A 263 -13.62 13.23 -4.59
C ASP A 263 -12.37 14.07 -4.29
N PRO A 264 -11.98 15.01 -5.16
CA PRO A 264 -10.81 15.86 -4.90
C PRO A 264 -10.89 16.66 -3.60
N ALA A 265 -12.09 16.91 -3.07
CA ALA A 265 -12.30 17.56 -1.77
C ALA A 265 -11.86 16.67 -0.59
N ASP A 266 -11.78 15.36 -0.78
CA ASP A 266 -11.28 14.42 0.23
C ASP A 266 -9.75 14.37 0.31
N PHE A 267 -9.06 14.87 -0.73
CA PHE A 267 -7.60 14.88 -0.75
C PHE A 267 -7.07 15.97 0.20
N PRO A 268 -6.22 15.61 1.19
CA PRO A 268 -5.70 16.57 2.16
C PRO A 268 -4.79 17.60 1.50
N THR A 269 -5.15 18.88 1.57
CA THR A 269 -4.40 19.95 0.90
C THR A 269 -2.96 20.08 1.39
N LEU A 270 -2.68 19.74 2.67
CA LEU A 270 -1.33 19.76 3.22
C LEU A 270 -0.39 18.75 2.53
N TRP A 271 -0.93 17.74 1.84
CA TRP A 271 -0.11 16.76 1.12
C TRP A 271 0.47 17.34 -0.17
N LEU A 272 -0.15 18.37 -0.76
CA LEU A 272 0.27 18.95 -2.04
C LEU A 272 1.71 19.46 -2.06
N ASP A 273 2.21 19.92 -0.92
CA ASP A 273 3.57 20.47 -0.78
C ASP A 273 4.59 19.45 -0.24
N ARG A 274 4.22 18.14 -0.18
CA ARG A 274 5.04 17.07 0.35
C ARG A 274 5.62 16.17 -0.73
N THR A 275 6.74 15.52 -0.43
CA THR A 275 7.18 14.32 -1.14
C THR A 275 6.51 13.13 -0.45
N LEU A 276 5.62 12.44 -1.17
CA LEU A 276 4.70 11.45 -0.60
C LEU A 276 4.24 10.48 -1.67
N THR A 277 4.15 9.19 -1.32
CA THR A 277 3.42 8.19 -2.11
C THR A 277 2.01 8.02 -1.56
N VAL A 278 0.99 8.06 -2.43
CA VAL A 278 -0.42 7.91 -2.06
C VAL A 278 -1.06 6.82 -2.90
N ASP A 279 -1.42 5.70 -2.29
CA ASP A 279 -2.26 4.69 -2.93
C ASP A 279 -3.69 5.19 -3.07
N VAL A 280 -4.20 5.13 -4.29
CA VAL A 280 -5.58 5.52 -4.63
C VAL A 280 -6.46 4.28 -4.57
N GLU A 281 -7.18 4.12 -3.47
CA GLU A 281 -8.05 2.97 -3.23
C GLU A 281 -9.46 3.22 -3.76
N ALA A 282 -9.62 3.15 -5.08
CA ALA A 282 -10.87 3.38 -5.78
C ALA A 282 -11.18 2.23 -6.74
N LYS A 283 -12.47 1.96 -6.98
CA LYS A 283 -12.89 0.81 -7.80
C LYS A 283 -12.61 1.01 -9.29
N ALA A 284 -12.58 2.25 -9.77
CA ALA A 284 -12.25 2.59 -11.15
C ALA A 284 -10.74 2.53 -11.46
N LYS A 285 -9.91 2.04 -10.51
CA LYS A 285 -8.50 1.69 -10.68
C LYS A 285 -7.69 2.83 -11.32
N GLU A 286 -6.94 2.55 -12.41
CA GLU A 286 -6.12 3.54 -13.11
C GLU A 286 -6.92 4.76 -13.58
N ARG A 287 -8.19 4.60 -13.90
CA ARG A 287 -9.06 5.73 -14.27
C ARG A 287 -9.24 6.70 -13.11
N ALA A 288 -9.39 6.16 -11.88
CA ALA A 288 -9.49 6.98 -10.67
C ALA A 288 -8.17 7.70 -10.36
N VAL A 289 -7.04 7.01 -10.53
CA VAL A 289 -5.71 7.61 -10.34
C VAL A 289 -5.51 8.77 -11.31
N LEU A 290 -5.82 8.57 -12.59
CA LEU A 290 -5.68 9.61 -13.63
C LEU A 290 -6.61 10.79 -13.40
N ALA A 291 -7.88 10.54 -13.04
CA ALA A 291 -8.85 11.59 -12.74
C ALA A 291 -8.41 12.43 -11.53
N LEU A 292 -7.90 11.79 -10.47
CA LEU A 292 -7.38 12.49 -9.30
C LEU A 292 -6.14 13.33 -9.68
N LYS A 293 -5.21 12.77 -10.45
CA LYS A 293 -4.01 13.48 -10.94
C LYS A 293 -4.40 14.77 -11.68
N GLU A 294 -5.32 14.67 -12.62
CA GLU A 294 -5.83 15.80 -13.40
C GLU A 294 -6.46 16.89 -12.53
N ALA A 295 -7.26 16.47 -11.53
CA ALA A 295 -7.89 17.38 -10.58
C ALA A 295 -6.86 18.13 -9.71
N LEU A 296 -5.82 17.43 -9.23
CA LEU A 296 -4.75 18.03 -8.41
C LEU A 296 -3.89 18.99 -9.22
N GLU A 297 -3.56 18.66 -10.48
CA GLU A 297 -2.84 19.56 -11.39
C GLU A 297 -3.64 20.83 -11.70
N ALA A 298 -4.94 20.70 -11.95
CA ALA A 298 -5.82 21.83 -12.15
C ALA A 298 -5.93 22.74 -10.92
N HIS A 299 -5.92 22.14 -9.71
CA HIS A 299 -5.90 22.87 -8.44
C HIS A 299 -4.62 23.68 -8.28
N SER A 300 -3.45 23.09 -8.51
CA SER A 300 -2.14 23.74 -8.42
C SER A 300 -2.01 24.91 -9.40
N LYS A 301 -2.48 24.77 -10.65
CA LYS A 301 -2.50 25.85 -11.64
C LYS A 301 -3.34 27.05 -11.19
N ARG A 302 -4.50 26.81 -10.56
CA ARG A 302 -5.39 27.88 -10.02
C ARG A 302 -4.74 28.64 -8.87
N LEU A 303 -4.02 27.98 -7.98
CA LEU A 303 -3.31 28.62 -6.88
C LEU A 303 -2.20 29.53 -7.38
N ASN A 304 -1.39 29.06 -8.34
CA ASN A 304 -0.32 29.84 -8.96
C ASN A 304 -0.83 31.09 -9.69
N HIS A 305 -1.98 31.01 -10.39
CA HIS A 305 -2.59 32.17 -11.03
C HIS A 305 -3.16 33.21 -10.04
N ARG A 306 -3.64 32.78 -8.87
CA ARG A 306 -4.10 33.70 -7.81
C ARG A 306 -2.92 34.40 -7.13
N GLY A 307 -1.82 33.71 -6.89
CA GLY A 307 -0.58 34.28 -6.33
C GLY A 307 0.00 35.40 -7.21
N HIS A 308 0.01 35.22 -8.54
CA HIS A 308 0.49 36.25 -9.47
C HIS A 308 -0.41 37.49 -9.57
N ARG A 309 -1.74 37.34 -9.42
CA ARG A 309 -2.64 38.48 -9.40
C ARG A 309 -2.58 39.32 -8.12
N GLY A 310 -2.24 38.71 -7.00
CA GLY A 310 -2.07 39.40 -5.71
C GLY A 310 -0.80 40.26 -5.65
N LEU A 311 0.24 39.93 -6.39
CA LEU A 311 1.49 40.70 -6.45
C LEU A 311 1.44 41.93 -7.37
N LEU A 312 0.44 42.03 -8.26
CA LEU A 312 0.28 43.16 -9.20
C LEU A 312 -0.66 44.24 -8.71
N SER A 313 -1.26 44.11 -7.53
CA SER A 313 -2.23 45.07 -6.99
C SER A 313 -1.83 45.77 -5.68
N ALA A 314 -0.52 45.94 -5.40
CA ALA A 314 -0.06 46.83 -4.36
C ALA A 314 -0.20 48.29 -4.85
N PRO A 315 -1.06 49.16 -4.20
CA PRO A 315 -1.17 50.56 -4.60
C PRO A 315 0.15 51.29 -4.24
N GLY A 316 0.72 51.95 -5.25
CA GLY A 316 1.90 52.76 -5.08
C GLY A 316 1.68 53.81 -3.97
N LEU A 317 2.55 53.81 -2.97
CA LEU A 317 2.69 54.90 -2.00
C LEU A 317 3.09 56.16 -2.76
N THR A 318 2.12 57.03 -3.01
CA THR A 318 2.37 58.39 -3.44
C THR A 318 3.11 59.13 -2.32
N LYS A 319 4.38 59.42 -2.51
CA LYS A 319 5.10 60.43 -1.74
C LYS A 319 4.52 61.79 -2.05
N SER A 320 3.77 62.38 -1.13
CA SER A 320 3.49 63.80 -1.13
C SER A 320 4.60 64.55 -0.38
N ARG A 321 4.99 65.65 -0.99
CA ARG A 321 5.98 66.60 -0.51
C ARG A 321 5.52 67.33 0.77
#